data_7391663acbccfae85f05606acc8539eb
#
_entry.id   7391663acbccfae85f05606acc8539eb
#
_cell.length_a   1.000
_cell.length_b   1.000
_cell.length_c   1.000
_cell.angle_alpha   90.00
_cell.angle_beta   90.00
_cell.angle_gamma   90.00
#
_symmetry.space_group_name_H-M   'P 1'
#
loop_
_entity.id
_entity.type
_entity.pdbx_description
1 polymer ?
#
loop_
_entity_poly.entity_id
_entity_poly.type
_entity_poly.pdbx_seq_one_letter_code
_entity_poly.pdbx_strand_id
1 'polypeptide(L)'
;MTASMTAFARRETATPWGGLVWELRAVNHRYLELSLKLPDELRAIEPAVREQLGKRLGRGKVDCHLRLAAREGADVVLDEPMVARLVALAQKTQGVAAAAGGSVTPWRMVDLLRWPGVFKSTAVDAEALHKAALALLIEALGELDATRLREGAQLAAILRQRLDGMEEIATRVRALLPEVRQNFRERLLARLQDVRAELDPARVEQELLLFAQKTDVDEELDRLVMHLNEVRRVLDDKGQVGQRLDFLMQELNREAN
;
A
#
# COMPACT_ATOMS: atom_id res chain seq x y z
N MET A 1 -13.88 -5.53 -9.90
CA MET A 1 -13.21 -4.22 -10.09
C MET A 1 -11.81 -4.32 -9.52
N THR A 2 -10.81 -3.97 -10.30
CA THR A 2 -9.40 -3.96 -9.91
C THR A 2 -9.16 -2.88 -8.85
N ALA A 3 -8.53 -3.23 -7.71
CA ALA A 3 -8.17 -2.31 -6.66
C ALA A 3 -6.64 -2.17 -6.59
N SER A 4 -6.13 -0.95 -6.38
CA SER A 4 -4.72 -0.73 -6.12
C SER A 4 -4.28 -1.39 -4.81
N MET A 5 -3.02 -1.75 -4.71
CA MET A 5 -2.41 -2.23 -3.47
C MET A 5 -1.80 -1.11 -2.63
N THR A 6 -1.62 0.07 -3.23
CA THR A 6 -1.13 1.27 -2.55
C THR A 6 -2.28 2.17 -2.20
N ALA A 7 -2.33 2.65 -0.98
CA ALA A 7 -3.29 3.67 -0.56
C ALA A 7 -2.87 4.30 0.76
N PHE A 8 -3.41 5.48 1.01
CA PHE A 8 -3.31 6.19 2.27
C PHE A 8 -4.72 6.65 2.68
N ALA A 9 -5.01 6.52 3.97
CA ALA A 9 -6.21 7.09 4.57
C ALA A 9 -5.86 7.71 5.93
N ARG A 10 -6.47 8.84 6.23
CA ARG A 10 -6.38 9.51 7.52
C ARG A 10 -7.77 9.94 7.97
N ARG A 11 -8.13 9.53 9.19
CA ARG A 11 -9.36 9.96 9.84
C ARG A 11 -9.07 10.48 11.22
N GLU A 12 -9.75 11.54 11.58
CA GLU A 12 -9.64 12.15 12.90
C GLU A 12 -11.02 12.46 13.46
N THR A 13 -11.13 12.37 14.77
CA THR A 13 -12.34 12.75 15.50
C THR A 13 -11.96 13.34 16.86
N ALA A 14 -12.73 14.32 17.29
CA ALA A 14 -12.60 14.86 18.64
C ALA A 14 -13.39 13.98 19.61
N THR A 15 -12.78 13.67 20.75
CA THR A 15 -13.44 12.97 21.87
C THR A 15 -13.36 13.80 23.13
N PRO A 16 -14.13 13.47 24.18
CA PRO A 16 -14.00 14.13 25.49
C PRO A 16 -12.60 14.03 26.08
N TRP A 17 -11.82 13.01 25.69
CA TRP A 17 -10.48 12.73 26.21
C TRP A 17 -9.35 13.28 25.32
N GLY A 18 -9.67 13.81 24.16
CA GLY A 18 -8.70 14.33 23.19
C GLY A 18 -9.03 13.96 21.76
N GLY A 19 -8.16 14.35 20.86
CA GLY A 19 -8.28 14.01 19.43
C GLY A 19 -7.77 12.61 19.14
N LEU A 20 -8.60 11.76 18.51
CA LEU A 20 -8.18 10.49 17.96
C LEU A 20 -7.84 10.66 16.47
N VAL A 21 -6.70 10.14 16.05
CA VAL A 21 -6.27 10.17 14.64
C VAL A 21 -5.79 8.79 14.22
N TRP A 22 -6.44 8.21 13.22
CA TRP A 22 -5.95 7.04 12.51
C TRP A 22 -5.25 7.44 11.22
N GLU A 23 -4.07 6.89 11.01
CA GLU A 23 -3.34 6.92 9.74
C GLU A 23 -3.08 5.49 9.28
N LEU A 24 -3.59 5.16 8.09
CA LEU A 24 -3.44 3.85 7.47
C LEU A 24 -2.65 4.02 6.17
N ARG A 25 -1.58 3.26 6.00
CA ARG A 25 -0.78 3.25 4.78
C ARG A 25 -0.62 1.81 4.30
N ALA A 26 -1.14 1.52 3.11
CA ALA A 26 -0.99 0.24 2.45
C ALA A 26 0.05 0.34 1.34
N VAL A 27 0.92 -0.68 1.23
CA VAL A 27 1.88 -0.83 0.13
C VAL A 27 1.85 -2.26 -0.40
N ASN A 28 2.32 -2.44 -1.63
CA ASN A 28 2.37 -3.77 -2.25
C ASN A 28 3.29 -4.71 -1.45
N HIS A 29 2.78 -5.88 -1.08
CA HIS A 29 3.54 -6.95 -0.45
C HIS A 29 2.92 -8.31 -0.79
N ARG A 30 3.74 -9.38 -0.77
CA ARG A 30 3.29 -10.74 -1.14
C ARG A 30 2.24 -11.30 -0.19
N TYR A 31 2.40 -11.06 1.11
CA TYR A 31 1.51 -11.51 2.18
C TYR A 31 0.87 -10.31 2.88
N LEU A 32 -0.15 -10.56 3.70
CA LEU A 32 -0.68 -9.54 4.59
C LEU A 32 0.27 -9.38 5.79
N GLU A 33 0.90 -8.22 5.89
CA GLU A 33 1.77 -7.84 7.01
C GLU A 33 1.19 -6.60 7.67
N LEU A 34 0.89 -6.69 8.96
CA LEU A 34 0.26 -5.61 9.73
C LEU A 34 1.24 -5.07 10.76
N SER A 35 1.61 -3.82 10.64
CA SER A 35 2.39 -3.06 11.61
C SER A 35 1.46 -2.09 12.34
N LEU A 36 1.30 -2.28 13.65
CA LEU A 36 0.40 -1.48 14.47
C LEU A 36 1.22 -0.64 15.46
N LYS A 37 0.90 0.65 15.54
CA LYS A 37 1.40 1.58 16.56
C LYS A 37 0.21 2.19 17.27
N LEU A 38 0.01 1.79 18.51
CA LEU A 38 -1.08 2.23 19.37
C LEU A 38 -0.52 2.89 20.62
N PRO A 39 -1.17 3.95 21.14
CA PRO A 39 -0.89 4.47 22.47
C PRO A 39 -1.13 3.41 23.53
N ASP A 40 -0.45 3.51 24.67
CA ASP A 40 -0.55 2.51 25.75
C ASP A 40 -1.99 2.37 26.28
N GLU A 41 -2.74 3.45 26.34
CA GLU A 41 -4.14 3.49 26.77
C GLU A 41 -5.09 2.72 25.85
N LEU A 42 -4.68 2.52 24.59
CA LEU A 42 -5.46 1.85 23.55
C LEU A 42 -4.88 0.50 23.12
N ARG A 43 -3.84 0.01 23.81
CA ARG A 43 -3.21 -1.27 23.48
C ARG A 43 -4.17 -2.46 23.58
N ALA A 44 -5.16 -2.37 24.46
CA ALA A 44 -6.17 -3.42 24.64
C ALA A 44 -7.02 -3.69 23.40
N ILE A 45 -7.17 -2.72 22.46
CA ILE A 45 -7.94 -2.92 21.23
C ILE A 45 -7.13 -3.58 20.10
N GLU A 46 -5.83 -3.82 20.26
CA GLU A 46 -4.97 -4.36 19.20
C GLU A 46 -5.53 -5.64 18.55
N PRO A 47 -6.04 -6.66 19.29
CA PRO A 47 -6.60 -7.85 18.68
C PRO A 47 -7.81 -7.54 17.78
N ALA A 48 -8.70 -6.66 18.22
CA ALA A 48 -9.87 -6.24 17.43
C ALA A 48 -9.47 -5.46 16.17
N VAL A 49 -8.44 -4.61 16.26
CA VAL A 49 -7.87 -3.89 15.11
C VAL A 49 -7.31 -4.88 14.08
N ARG A 50 -6.51 -5.87 14.51
CA ARG A 50 -5.97 -6.91 13.64
C ARG A 50 -7.06 -7.72 12.95
N GLU A 51 -8.12 -8.07 13.67
CA GLU A 51 -9.27 -8.78 13.11
C GLU A 51 -9.98 -7.96 12.02
N GLN A 52 -10.26 -6.68 12.28
CA GLN A 52 -10.91 -5.80 11.30
C GLN A 52 -10.06 -5.61 10.04
N LEU A 53 -8.76 -5.40 10.19
CA LEU A 53 -7.82 -5.29 9.09
C LEU A 53 -7.76 -6.60 8.28
N GLY A 54 -7.65 -7.75 8.94
CA GLY A 54 -7.60 -9.07 8.29
C GLY A 54 -8.86 -9.44 7.52
N LYS A 55 -10.05 -8.99 8.00
CA LYS A 55 -11.32 -9.22 7.29
C LYS A 55 -11.44 -8.43 5.98
N ARG A 56 -10.82 -7.25 5.90
CA ARG A 56 -10.93 -6.35 4.74
C ARG A 56 -9.75 -6.45 3.79
N LEU A 57 -8.57 -6.74 4.32
CA LEU A 57 -7.32 -6.71 3.56
C LEU A 57 -6.78 -8.14 3.42
N GLY A 58 -6.77 -8.65 2.19
CA GLY A 58 -6.27 -10.02 1.93
C GLY A 58 -4.76 -10.10 1.70
N ARG A 59 -4.10 -8.97 1.39
CA ARG A 59 -2.69 -8.91 0.98
C ARG A 59 -2.16 -7.48 1.08
N GLY A 60 -0.84 -7.33 1.24
CA GLY A 60 -0.14 -6.05 1.31
C GLY A 60 0.51 -5.83 2.67
N LYS A 61 1.47 -4.92 2.76
CA LYS A 61 1.99 -4.41 4.03
C LYS A 61 1.21 -3.18 4.41
N VAL A 62 0.66 -3.17 5.63
CA VAL A 62 -0.19 -2.08 6.12
C VAL A 62 0.36 -1.56 7.44
N ASP A 63 0.80 -0.31 7.40
CA ASP A 63 1.20 0.43 8.60
C ASP A 63 -0.02 1.20 9.12
N CYS A 64 -0.37 0.94 10.38
CA CYS A 64 -1.52 1.52 11.06
C CYS A 64 -1.05 2.27 12.30
N HIS A 65 -1.26 3.56 12.32
CA HIS A 65 -0.89 4.42 13.45
C HIS A 65 -2.15 5.04 14.04
N LEU A 66 -2.37 4.79 15.31
CA LEU A 66 -3.36 5.51 16.11
C LEU A 66 -2.63 6.51 17.00
N ARG A 67 -3.08 7.73 17.02
CA ARG A 67 -2.62 8.76 17.95
C ARG A 67 -3.79 9.24 18.78
N LEU A 68 -3.55 9.42 20.06
CA LEU A 68 -4.41 10.13 20.99
C LEU A 68 -3.72 11.46 21.33
N ALA A 69 -4.21 12.56 20.77
CA ALA A 69 -3.72 13.88 21.10
C ALA A 69 -4.39 14.35 22.39
N ALA A 70 -3.60 14.83 23.33
CA ALA A 70 -4.15 15.40 24.56
C ALA A 70 -5.12 16.55 24.24
N ARG A 71 -6.19 16.68 24.99
CA ARG A 71 -7.12 17.79 24.87
C ARG A 71 -6.40 19.08 25.26
N GLU A 72 -6.24 20.01 24.33
CA GLU A 72 -5.78 21.36 24.66
C GLU A 72 -6.82 22.04 25.56
N GLY A 73 -6.37 22.61 26.67
CA GLY A 73 -7.24 23.32 27.60
C GLY A 73 -8.11 22.42 28.49
N ALA A 74 -7.74 21.17 28.72
CA ALA A 74 -8.37 20.36 29.75
C ALA A 74 -8.26 21.10 31.10
N ASP A 75 -9.40 21.27 31.78
CA ASP A 75 -9.41 21.89 33.13
C ASP A 75 -8.48 21.08 34.03
N VAL A 76 -7.39 21.73 34.42
CA VAL A 76 -6.40 21.14 35.32
C VAL A 76 -6.99 21.20 36.72
N VAL A 77 -7.51 20.08 37.20
CA VAL A 77 -8.10 19.99 38.53
C VAL A 77 -7.06 19.49 39.52
N LEU A 78 -6.81 20.22 40.56
CA LEU A 78 -5.93 19.78 41.66
C LEU A 78 -6.53 18.59 42.45
N ASP A 79 -5.68 17.63 42.77
CA ASP A 79 -5.98 16.62 43.75
C ASP A 79 -5.68 17.18 45.18
N GLU A 80 -6.65 17.92 45.74
CA GLU A 80 -6.50 18.54 47.05
C GLU A 80 -6.02 17.55 48.16
N PRO A 81 -6.54 16.30 48.26
CA PRO A 81 -6.02 15.32 49.21
C PRO A 81 -4.54 15.00 48.97
N MET A 82 -4.09 14.89 47.72
CA MET A 82 -2.68 14.66 47.41
C MET A 82 -1.80 15.84 47.76
N VAL A 83 -2.23 17.05 47.46
CA VAL A 83 -1.54 18.28 47.85
C VAL A 83 -1.40 18.35 49.36
N ALA A 84 -2.48 18.10 50.14
CA ALA A 84 -2.44 18.10 51.60
C ALA A 84 -1.44 17.09 52.17
N ARG A 85 -1.39 15.87 51.58
CA ARG A 85 -0.41 14.83 51.97
C ARG A 85 1.03 15.27 51.70
N LEU A 86 1.30 15.88 50.59
CA LEU A 86 2.65 16.36 50.25
C LEU A 86 3.11 17.50 51.18
N VAL A 87 2.20 18.44 51.50
CA VAL A 87 2.49 19.54 52.44
C VAL A 87 2.81 18.97 53.85
N ALA A 88 2.00 18.04 54.33
CA ALA A 88 2.25 17.37 55.61
C ALA A 88 3.56 16.58 55.66
N LEU A 89 3.90 15.90 54.56
CA LEU A 89 5.16 15.20 54.43
C LEU A 89 6.36 16.15 54.41
N ALA A 90 6.24 17.28 53.75
CA ALA A 90 7.28 18.31 53.72
C ALA A 90 7.54 18.89 55.13
N GLN A 91 6.48 19.23 55.87
CA GLN A 91 6.58 19.71 57.25
C GLN A 91 7.27 18.68 58.15
N LYS A 92 6.87 17.40 58.05
CA LYS A 92 7.50 16.29 58.81
C LYS A 92 9.00 16.16 58.47
N THR A 93 9.35 16.26 57.17
CA THR A 93 10.73 16.18 56.72
C THR A 93 11.58 17.34 57.27
N GLN A 94 11.04 18.56 57.30
CA GLN A 94 11.71 19.71 57.91
C GLN A 94 11.96 19.51 59.39
N GLY A 95 10.96 18.94 60.14
CA GLY A 95 11.13 18.63 61.54
C GLY A 95 12.22 17.59 61.81
N VAL A 96 12.28 16.53 61.00
CA VAL A 96 13.32 15.48 61.13
C VAL A 96 14.70 16.06 60.77
N ALA A 97 14.80 16.87 59.75
CA ALA A 97 16.09 17.50 59.38
C ALA A 97 16.61 18.46 60.46
N ALA A 98 15.71 19.26 61.05
CA ALA A 98 16.08 20.15 62.18
C ALA A 98 16.54 19.37 63.40
N ALA A 99 15.86 18.25 63.75
CA ALA A 99 16.25 17.39 64.84
C ALA A 99 17.61 16.71 64.63
N ALA A 100 18.01 16.48 63.36
CA ALA A 100 19.30 15.93 62.97
C ALA A 100 20.40 17.02 62.78
N GLY A 101 20.12 18.29 63.14
CA GLY A 101 21.08 19.42 63.03
C GLY A 101 21.25 19.91 61.58
N GLY A 102 20.40 19.49 60.66
CA GLY A 102 20.40 19.92 59.27
C GLY A 102 19.34 20.95 58.95
N SER A 103 19.39 21.53 57.74
CA SER A 103 18.34 22.40 57.21
C SER A 103 17.90 21.89 55.83
N VAL A 104 16.63 22.00 55.53
CA VAL A 104 16.07 21.67 54.21
C VAL A 104 15.54 22.94 53.60
N THR A 105 15.86 23.16 52.34
CA THR A 105 15.39 24.36 51.57
C THR A 105 13.86 24.28 51.46
N PRO A 106 13.14 25.41 51.67
CA PRO A 106 11.69 25.48 51.50
C PRO A 106 11.26 25.07 50.07
N TRP A 107 10.15 24.40 49.96
CA TRP A 107 9.55 24.04 48.70
C TRP A 107 9.05 25.28 47.98
N ARG A 108 9.23 25.28 46.64
CA ARG A 108 8.58 26.26 45.80
C ARG A 108 7.26 25.68 45.27
N MET A 109 6.26 26.53 45.05
CA MET A 109 4.95 26.12 44.54
C MET A 109 5.11 25.29 43.24
N VAL A 110 6.05 25.68 42.38
CA VAL A 110 6.30 24.96 41.10
C VAL A 110 6.80 23.53 41.30
N ASP A 111 7.53 23.26 42.37
CA ASP A 111 8.01 21.92 42.70
C ASP A 111 6.86 21.03 43.13
N LEU A 112 5.92 21.58 43.90
CA LEU A 112 4.68 20.91 44.27
C LEU A 112 3.80 20.60 43.05
N LEU A 113 3.59 21.55 42.18
CA LEU A 113 2.76 21.39 40.98
C LEU A 113 3.34 20.39 39.97
N ARG A 114 4.66 20.18 39.98
CA ARG A 114 5.31 19.17 39.13
C ARG A 114 5.26 17.77 39.68
N TRP A 115 4.81 17.60 40.93
CA TRP A 115 4.79 16.27 41.55
C TRP A 115 3.73 15.38 40.87
N PRO A 116 4.09 14.12 40.51
CA PRO A 116 3.14 13.19 39.91
C PRO A 116 1.91 12.96 40.83
N GLY A 117 0.71 13.09 40.22
CA GLY A 117 -0.54 12.88 40.94
C GLY A 117 -1.13 14.13 41.66
N VAL A 118 -0.47 15.31 41.56
CA VAL A 118 -1.01 16.60 42.06
C VAL A 118 -2.19 17.08 41.24
N PHE A 119 -2.22 16.73 40.01
CA PHE A 119 -3.37 16.99 39.12
C PHE A 119 -4.19 15.70 38.97
N LYS A 120 -5.49 15.83 39.11
CA LYS A 120 -6.42 14.72 38.83
C LYS A 120 -6.35 14.41 37.33
N SER A 121 -5.99 13.20 37.02
CA SER A 121 -6.28 12.69 35.69
C SER A 121 -7.80 12.61 35.54
N THR A 122 -8.37 13.29 34.55
CA THR A 122 -9.77 13.03 34.18
C THR A 122 -9.91 11.56 33.89
N ALA A 123 -10.74 10.86 34.65
CA ALA A 123 -10.95 9.43 34.47
C ALA A 123 -11.39 9.20 32.99
N VAL A 124 -10.51 8.59 32.22
CA VAL A 124 -10.82 8.22 30.85
C VAL A 124 -11.75 7.02 30.93
N ASP A 125 -12.97 7.16 30.42
CA ASP A 125 -13.82 6.00 30.18
C ASP A 125 -13.16 5.15 29.07
N ALA A 126 -12.42 4.15 29.51
CA ALA A 126 -11.63 3.30 28.63
C ALA A 126 -12.52 2.57 27.61
N GLU A 127 -13.72 2.13 28.02
CA GLU A 127 -14.64 1.42 27.13
C GLU A 127 -15.19 2.34 26.04
N ALA A 128 -15.60 3.54 26.40
CA ALA A 128 -16.08 4.52 25.43
C ALA A 128 -14.95 4.98 24.50
N LEU A 129 -13.72 5.16 25.00
CA LEU A 129 -12.54 5.48 24.18
C LEU A 129 -12.20 4.35 23.20
N HIS A 130 -12.22 3.09 23.65
CA HIS A 130 -11.99 1.92 22.79
C HIS A 130 -13.04 1.83 21.68
N LYS A 131 -14.31 2.05 22.01
CA LYS A 131 -15.41 2.05 21.05
C LYS A 131 -15.25 3.16 20.01
N ALA A 132 -14.89 4.38 20.44
CA ALA A 132 -14.64 5.49 19.54
C ALA A 132 -13.45 5.22 18.59
N ALA A 133 -12.36 4.65 19.11
CA ALA A 133 -11.19 4.31 18.31
C ALA A 133 -11.49 3.23 17.25
N LEU A 134 -12.29 2.21 17.60
CA LEU A 134 -12.70 1.16 16.65
C LEU A 134 -13.70 1.70 15.60
N ALA A 135 -14.61 2.58 15.98
CA ALA A 135 -15.53 3.21 15.04
C ALA A 135 -14.76 4.05 14.00
N LEU A 136 -13.81 4.87 14.46
CA LEU A 136 -12.97 5.67 13.59
C LEU A 136 -12.07 4.81 12.67
N LEU A 137 -11.61 3.65 13.14
CA LEU A 137 -10.89 2.68 12.30
C LEU A 137 -11.74 2.20 11.12
N ILE A 138 -13.02 1.88 11.38
CA ILE A 138 -13.95 1.43 10.33
C ILE A 138 -14.13 2.51 9.25
N GLU A 139 -14.21 3.77 9.64
CA GLU A 139 -14.29 4.89 8.71
C GLU A 139 -12.98 5.05 7.91
N ALA A 140 -11.82 4.95 8.58
CA ALA A 140 -10.52 5.03 7.93
C ALA A 140 -10.31 3.88 6.93
N LEU A 141 -10.76 2.67 7.25
CA LEU A 141 -10.75 1.52 6.35
C LEU A 141 -11.67 1.73 5.15
N GLY A 142 -12.85 2.32 5.36
CA GLY A 142 -13.75 2.68 4.26
C GLY A 142 -13.13 3.66 3.28
N GLU A 143 -12.39 4.66 3.78
CA GLU A 143 -11.67 5.62 2.94
C GLU A 143 -10.49 4.97 2.21
N LEU A 144 -9.75 4.08 2.90
CA LEU A 144 -8.65 3.32 2.31
C LEU A 144 -9.15 2.49 1.12
N ASP A 145 -10.26 1.76 1.30
CA ASP A 145 -10.88 0.95 0.25
C ASP A 145 -11.37 1.82 -0.92
N ALA A 146 -12.03 2.95 -0.64
CA ALA A 146 -12.46 3.88 -1.67
C ALA A 146 -11.29 4.44 -2.49
N THR A 147 -10.17 4.76 -1.83
CA THR A 147 -8.96 5.24 -2.49
C THR A 147 -8.34 4.15 -3.38
N ARG A 148 -8.24 2.92 -2.89
CA ARG A 148 -7.76 1.76 -3.65
C ARG A 148 -8.60 1.49 -4.90
N LEU A 149 -9.92 1.58 -4.79
CA LEU A 149 -10.83 1.38 -5.91
C LEU A 149 -10.70 2.49 -6.96
N ARG A 150 -10.60 3.75 -6.56
CA ARG A 150 -10.40 4.88 -7.49
C ARG A 150 -9.09 4.75 -8.25
N GLU A 151 -7.99 4.52 -7.54
CA GLU A 151 -6.68 4.34 -8.16
C GLU A 151 -6.65 3.11 -9.06
N GLY A 152 -7.22 1.99 -8.62
CA GLY A 152 -7.34 0.77 -9.42
C GLY A 152 -8.12 0.98 -10.71
N ALA A 153 -9.21 1.75 -10.68
CA ALA A 153 -9.97 2.10 -11.88
C ALA A 153 -9.16 2.95 -12.87
N GLN A 154 -8.40 3.93 -12.37
CA GLN A 154 -7.52 4.75 -13.21
C GLN A 154 -6.41 3.92 -13.85
N LEU A 155 -5.75 3.05 -13.08
CA LEU A 155 -4.73 2.13 -13.59
C LEU A 155 -5.30 1.18 -14.64
N ALA A 156 -6.48 0.62 -14.41
CA ALA A 156 -7.16 -0.25 -15.37
C ALA A 156 -7.49 0.47 -16.69
N ALA A 157 -7.88 1.75 -16.63
CA ALA A 157 -8.13 2.55 -17.83
C ALA A 157 -6.83 2.77 -18.63
N ILE A 158 -5.73 3.12 -17.95
CA ILE A 158 -4.42 3.30 -18.59
C ILE A 158 -3.95 1.99 -19.22
N LEU A 159 -4.08 0.86 -18.52
CA LEU A 159 -3.70 -0.44 -19.06
C LEU A 159 -4.50 -0.79 -20.32
N ARG A 160 -5.83 -0.60 -20.30
CA ARG A 160 -6.66 -0.83 -21.50
C ARG A 160 -6.22 0.00 -22.69
N GLN A 161 -5.94 1.30 -22.48
CA GLN A 161 -5.42 2.15 -23.55
C GLN A 161 -4.09 1.62 -24.13
N ARG A 162 -3.19 1.10 -23.28
CA ARG A 162 -1.93 0.49 -23.74
C ARG A 162 -2.16 -0.80 -24.52
N LEU A 163 -3.09 -1.65 -24.06
CA LEU A 163 -3.47 -2.86 -24.77
C LEU A 163 -4.04 -2.57 -26.17
N ASP A 164 -4.89 -1.55 -26.29
CA ASP A 164 -5.45 -1.12 -27.57
C ASP A 164 -4.34 -0.66 -28.52
N GLY A 165 -3.38 0.13 -28.04
CA GLY A 165 -2.22 0.54 -28.85
C GLY A 165 -1.33 -0.63 -29.27
N MET A 166 -1.13 -1.64 -28.40
CA MET A 166 -0.38 -2.85 -28.76
C MET A 166 -1.10 -3.67 -29.83
N GLU A 167 -2.42 -3.81 -29.74
CA GLU A 167 -3.23 -4.51 -30.73
C GLU A 167 -3.20 -3.82 -32.11
N GLU A 168 -3.25 -2.47 -32.14
CA GLU A 168 -3.08 -1.69 -33.36
C GLU A 168 -1.71 -1.92 -34.01
N ILE A 169 -0.65 -1.97 -33.18
CA ILE A 169 0.71 -2.26 -33.66
C ILE A 169 0.78 -3.68 -34.22
N ALA A 170 0.27 -4.68 -33.50
CA ALA A 170 0.24 -6.07 -33.95
C ALA A 170 -0.49 -6.22 -35.30
N THR A 171 -1.62 -5.53 -35.45
CA THR A 171 -2.37 -5.51 -36.72
C THR A 171 -1.56 -4.90 -37.87
N ARG A 172 -0.86 -3.79 -37.61
CA ARG A 172 0.01 -3.16 -38.62
C ARG A 172 1.18 -4.06 -38.98
N VAL A 173 1.82 -4.71 -38.00
CA VAL A 173 2.92 -5.63 -38.29
C VAL A 173 2.42 -6.79 -39.16
N ARG A 174 1.27 -7.39 -38.81
CA ARG A 174 0.66 -8.48 -39.58
C ARG A 174 0.40 -8.06 -41.06
N ALA A 175 -0.06 -6.84 -41.27
CA ALA A 175 -0.30 -6.31 -42.63
C ALA A 175 0.99 -6.13 -43.41
N LEU A 176 2.12 -5.86 -42.80
CA LEU A 176 3.42 -5.67 -43.44
C LEU A 176 4.19 -6.97 -43.72
N LEU A 177 3.87 -8.07 -43.02
CA LEU A 177 4.59 -9.36 -43.18
C LEU A 177 4.67 -9.87 -44.61
N PRO A 178 3.60 -9.83 -45.45
CA PRO A 178 3.66 -10.27 -46.82
C PRO A 178 4.69 -9.48 -47.64
N GLU A 179 4.73 -8.16 -47.46
CA GLU A 179 5.70 -7.28 -48.17
C GLU A 179 7.13 -7.58 -47.69
N VAL A 180 7.36 -7.74 -46.41
CA VAL A 180 8.67 -8.10 -45.83
C VAL A 180 9.16 -9.42 -46.42
N ARG A 181 8.29 -10.44 -46.48
CA ARG A 181 8.61 -11.75 -47.11
C ARG A 181 8.94 -11.64 -48.59
N GLN A 182 8.17 -10.84 -49.34
CA GLN A 182 8.42 -10.59 -50.75
C GLN A 182 9.76 -9.87 -50.98
N ASN A 183 10.01 -8.80 -50.25
CA ASN A 183 11.27 -8.05 -50.28
C ASN A 183 12.49 -8.93 -49.96
N PHE A 184 12.36 -9.81 -48.96
CA PHE A 184 13.41 -10.76 -48.63
C PHE A 184 13.69 -11.75 -49.77
N ARG A 185 12.62 -12.31 -50.37
CA ARG A 185 12.73 -13.21 -51.52
C ARG A 185 13.45 -12.54 -52.69
N GLU A 186 13.08 -11.32 -53.04
CA GLU A 186 13.69 -10.57 -54.14
C GLU A 186 15.19 -10.29 -53.86
N ARG A 187 15.56 -9.87 -52.66
CA ARG A 187 16.95 -9.65 -52.27
C ARG A 187 17.77 -10.95 -52.30
N LEU A 188 17.20 -12.06 -51.89
CA LEU A 188 17.85 -13.36 -51.94
C LEU A 188 18.14 -13.78 -53.39
N LEU A 189 17.15 -13.66 -54.25
CA LEU A 189 17.28 -13.97 -55.67
C LEU A 189 18.32 -13.06 -56.37
N ALA A 190 18.32 -11.76 -56.08
CA ALA A 190 19.30 -10.82 -56.62
C ALA A 190 20.74 -11.20 -56.21
N ARG A 191 20.98 -11.52 -54.91
CA ARG A 191 22.31 -11.94 -54.44
C ARG A 191 22.79 -13.25 -55.07
N LEU A 192 21.87 -14.18 -55.35
CA LEU A 192 22.20 -15.43 -55.99
C LEU A 192 22.55 -15.27 -57.47
N GLN A 193 21.93 -14.30 -58.17
CA GLN A 193 22.28 -13.94 -59.55
C GLN A 193 23.70 -13.37 -59.68
N ASP A 194 24.14 -12.56 -58.70
CA ASP A 194 25.48 -11.96 -58.66
C ASP A 194 26.61 -13.01 -58.54
N VAL A 195 26.34 -14.19 -57.95
CA VAL A 195 27.34 -15.22 -57.69
C VAL A 195 27.59 -16.13 -58.91
N ARG A 196 26.92 -15.94 -60.04
CA ARG A 196 27.05 -16.80 -61.28
C ARG A 196 26.92 -18.30 -61.02
N ALA A 197 26.31 -18.74 -59.93
CA ALA A 197 26.08 -20.14 -59.67
C ALA A 197 24.80 -20.61 -60.39
N GLU A 198 24.81 -21.83 -60.94
CA GLU A 198 23.55 -22.50 -61.31
C GLU A 198 22.64 -22.52 -60.08
N LEU A 199 21.58 -21.73 -60.17
CA LEU A 199 20.58 -21.66 -59.09
C LEU A 199 19.79 -22.96 -59.07
N ASP A 200 20.00 -23.76 -58.04
CA ASP A 200 19.12 -24.89 -57.74
C ASP A 200 17.82 -24.31 -57.11
N PRO A 201 16.66 -24.32 -57.82
CA PRO A 201 15.41 -23.81 -57.30
C PRO A 201 15.00 -24.44 -55.96
N ALA A 202 15.35 -25.71 -55.76
CA ALA A 202 15.05 -26.46 -54.52
C ALA A 202 15.82 -25.86 -53.34
N ARG A 203 17.03 -25.38 -53.53
CA ARG A 203 17.86 -24.77 -52.50
C ARG A 203 17.39 -23.35 -52.14
N VAL A 204 16.88 -22.61 -53.09
CA VAL A 204 16.24 -21.30 -52.87
C VAL A 204 14.95 -21.46 -52.05
N GLU A 205 14.14 -22.47 -52.40
CA GLU A 205 12.93 -22.77 -51.64
C GLU A 205 13.25 -23.24 -50.20
N GLN A 206 14.29 -24.04 -50.02
CA GLN A 206 14.75 -24.49 -48.72
C GLN A 206 15.21 -23.32 -47.85
N GLU A 207 15.96 -22.33 -48.36
CA GLU A 207 16.36 -21.15 -47.61
C GLU A 207 15.17 -20.23 -47.28
N LEU A 208 14.18 -20.12 -48.17
CA LEU A 208 12.93 -19.40 -47.89
C LEU A 208 12.09 -20.10 -46.81
N LEU A 209 12.05 -21.44 -46.82
CA LEU A 209 11.38 -22.19 -45.73
C LEU A 209 12.11 -22.05 -44.41
N LEU A 210 13.44 -22.07 -44.37
CA LEU A 210 14.23 -21.85 -43.18
C LEU A 210 14.07 -20.39 -42.67
N PHE A 211 13.94 -19.42 -43.55
CA PHE A 211 13.63 -18.05 -43.14
C PHE A 211 12.21 -17.96 -42.55
N ALA A 212 11.23 -18.58 -43.20
CA ALA A 212 9.84 -18.61 -42.69
C ALA A 212 9.75 -19.30 -41.32
N GLN A 213 10.49 -20.39 -41.11
CA GLN A 213 10.57 -21.08 -39.80
C GLN A 213 11.30 -20.26 -38.72
N LYS A 214 12.36 -19.52 -39.10
CA LYS A 214 13.08 -18.64 -38.17
C LYS A 214 12.29 -17.36 -37.81
N THR A 215 11.32 -17.00 -38.64
CA THR A 215 10.49 -15.82 -38.47
C THR A 215 9.03 -16.23 -38.31
N ASP A 216 8.76 -17.06 -37.30
CA ASP A 216 7.38 -17.48 -37.01
C ASP A 216 6.60 -16.36 -36.28
N VAL A 217 6.75 -15.14 -36.85
CA VAL A 217 6.13 -13.91 -36.36
C VAL A 217 4.59 -14.02 -36.36
N ASP A 218 4.02 -14.86 -37.22
CA ASP A 218 2.56 -15.05 -37.24
C ASP A 218 2.07 -15.75 -35.96
N GLU A 219 2.79 -16.79 -35.51
CA GLU A 219 2.46 -17.50 -34.26
C GLU A 219 2.66 -16.60 -33.02
N GLU A 220 3.77 -15.85 -33.00
CA GLU A 220 4.06 -14.89 -31.92
C GLU A 220 3.02 -13.77 -31.85
N LEU A 221 2.57 -13.24 -33.01
CA LEU A 221 1.49 -12.27 -33.08
C LEU A 221 0.14 -12.84 -32.63
N ASP A 222 -0.17 -14.09 -32.97
CA ASP A 222 -1.39 -14.74 -32.51
C ASP A 222 -1.39 -14.94 -30.99
N ARG A 223 -0.26 -15.39 -30.42
CA ARG A 223 -0.07 -15.51 -28.98
C ARG A 223 -0.14 -14.15 -28.28
N LEU A 224 0.49 -13.13 -28.86
CA LEU A 224 0.42 -11.75 -28.35
C LEU A 224 -1.04 -11.28 -28.23
N VAL A 225 -1.83 -11.42 -29.30
CA VAL A 225 -3.25 -11.03 -29.30
C VAL A 225 -4.05 -11.84 -28.30
N MET A 226 -3.78 -13.14 -28.17
CA MET A 226 -4.43 -13.99 -27.15
C MET A 226 -4.13 -13.48 -25.74
N HIS A 227 -2.87 -13.16 -25.44
CA HIS A 227 -2.47 -12.63 -24.12
C HIS A 227 -3.04 -11.24 -23.86
N LEU A 228 -3.12 -10.35 -24.87
CA LEU A 228 -3.79 -9.03 -24.74
C LEU A 228 -5.26 -9.20 -24.31
N ASN A 229 -6.00 -10.12 -24.92
CA ASN A 229 -7.38 -10.40 -24.58
C ASN A 229 -7.51 -11.00 -23.16
N GLU A 230 -6.58 -11.88 -22.77
CA GLU A 230 -6.58 -12.44 -21.42
C GLU A 230 -6.29 -11.35 -20.35
N VAL A 231 -5.41 -10.39 -20.64
CA VAL A 231 -5.20 -9.23 -19.73
C VAL A 231 -6.48 -8.42 -19.58
N ARG A 232 -7.20 -8.13 -20.67
CA ARG A 232 -8.49 -7.43 -20.61
C ARG A 232 -9.49 -8.18 -19.72
N ARG A 233 -9.59 -9.49 -19.90
CA ARG A 233 -10.46 -10.34 -19.10
C ARG A 233 -10.11 -10.30 -17.61
N VAL A 234 -8.81 -10.40 -17.29
CA VAL A 234 -8.32 -10.35 -15.90
C VAL A 234 -8.56 -8.98 -15.24
N LEU A 235 -8.50 -7.88 -16.01
CA LEU A 235 -8.82 -6.55 -15.49
C LEU A 235 -10.29 -6.40 -15.08
N ASP A 236 -11.19 -7.20 -15.65
CA ASP A 236 -12.61 -7.22 -15.32
C ASP A 236 -12.97 -8.20 -14.18
N ASP A 237 -12.05 -9.10 -13.83
CA ASP A 237 -12.23 -10.06 -12.74
C ASP A 237 -12.39 -9.37 -11.38
N LYS A 238 -13.18 -10.02 -10.50
CA LYS A 238 -13.32 -9.60 -9.10
C LYS A 238 -12.26 -10.32 -8.26
N GLY A 239 -11.40 -9.58 -7.57
CA GLY A 239 -10.45 -10.17 -6.63
C GLY A 239 -9.01 -9.71 -6.82
N GLN A 240 -8.07 -10.55 -6.36
CA GLN A 240 -6.63 -10.26 -6.38
C GLN A 240 -6.02 -10.66 -7.73
N VAL A 241 -6.05 -9.75 -8.69
CA VAL A 241 -5.57 -10.00 -10.07
C VAL A 241 -4.09 -9.74 -10.28
N GLY A 242 -3.40 -9.10 -9.31
CA GLY A 242 -2.04 -8.60 -9.49
C GLY A 242 -1.01 -9.66 -9.91
N GLN A 243 -1.01 -10.87 -9.33
CA GLN A 243 -0.08 -11.93 -9.72
C GLN A 243 -0.32 -12.46 -11.13
N ARG A 244 -1.61 -12.55 -11.51
CA ARG A 244 -1.98 -12.99 -12.85
C ARG A 244 -1.61 -11.96 -13.91
N LEU A 245 -1.79 -10.69 -13.60
CA LEU A 245 -1.33 -9.58 -14.46
C LEU A 245 0.19 -9.59 -14.61
N ASP A 246 0.94 -9.78 -13.52
CA ASP A 246 2.40 -9.86 -13.57
C ASP A 246 2.90 -10.99 -14.48
N PHE A 247 2.31 -12.18 -14.37
CA PHE A 247 2.58 -13.30 -15.27
C PHE A 247 2.27 -12.95 -16.73
N LEU A 248 1.09 -12.40 -17.00
CA LEU A 248 0.69 -12.03 -18.37
C LEU A 248 1.58 -10.93 -18.97
N MET A 249 2.08 -9.99 -18.15
CA MET A 249 3.07 -9.01 -18.62
C MET A 249 4.40 -9.65 -19.02
N GLN A 250 4.83 -10.72 -18.32
CA GLN A 250 6.01 -11.48 -18.70
C GLN A 250 5.81 -12.22 -20.02
N GLU A 251 4.64 -12.84 -20.21
CA GLU A 251 4.32 -13.51 -21.49
C GLU A 251 4.24 -12.49 -22.65
N LEU A 252 3.55 -11.34 -22.45
CA LEU A 252 3.52 -10.29 -23.46
C LEU A 252 4.91 -9.78 -23.84
N ASN A 253 5.80 -9.63 -22.86
CA ASN A 253 7.17 -9.22 -23.12
C ASN A 253 7.98 -10.30 -23.86
N ARG A 254 7.67 -11.56 -23.62
CA ARG A 254 8.30 -12.70 -24.31
C ARG A 254 7.89 -12.75 -25.78
N GLU A 255 6.61 -12.58 -26.10
CA GLU A 255 6.10 -12.60 -27.46
C GLU A 255 6.49 -11.34 -28.27
N ALA A 256 6.94 -10.28 -27.60
CA ALA A 256 7.37 -9.04 -28.23
C ALA A 256 8.88 -8.95 -28.49
N ASN A 257 9.71 -9.87 -27.98
CA ASN A 257 11.16 -9.91 -28.15
C ASN A 257 11.61 -10.97 -29.15
#